data_a7b979c80208b8cb72fcb5cec1223132
#
_entry.id   a7b979c80208b8cb72fcb5cec1223132
#
_cell.length_a   1.000
_cell.length_b   1.000
_cell.length_c   1.000
_cell.angle_alpha   90.00
_cell.angle_beta   90.00
_cell.angle_gamma   90.00
#
_symmetry.space_group_name_H-M   'P 1'
#
loop_
_entity.id
_entity.type
_entity.pdbx_description
1 polymer ?
#
loop_
_entity_poly.entity_id
_entity_poly.type
_entity_poly.pdbx_seq_one_letter_code
_entity_poly.pdbx_strand_id
1 'polypeptide(L)'
;ETGIKVIDLICPFLKGGKIGAFGGAGVGKTVLIMELINNIAKARSGLSVFAGVGERTREGNDLYNEMIESGVINLEKPEESKVALVYGQMNEPPGARLRVALSALTMAEYFRDEEHKDVLLFIDNIFRFSQAGSEVSALLGRTPSAVGYQPNLAEEMADLQERITSTKHGSITSMQA
;
A
#
# COMPACT_ATOMS: atom_id res chain seq x y z
N GLU A 1 14.65 -10.91 -5.57
CA GLU A 1 13.87 -12.16 -5.46
C GLU A 1 12.72 -11.99 -4.48
N THR A 2 11.53 -12.43 -4.88
CA THR A 2 10.31 -12.35 -4.05
C THR A 2 10.02 -13.68 -3.31
N GLY A 3 10.71 -14.75 -3.68
CA GLY A 3 10.45 -16.10 -3.20
C GLY A 3 9.29 -16.81 -3.92
N ILE A 4 8.60 -16.13 -4.81
CA ILE A 4 7.53 -16.70 -5.64
C ILE A 4 8.09 -16.95 -7.03
N LYS A 5 8.23 -18.23 -7.38
CA LYS A 5 8.93 -18.65 -8.62
C LYS A 5 8.37 -18.03 -9.89
N VAL A 6 7.06 -17.93 -10.01
CA VAL A 6 6.40 -17.37 -11.19
C VAL A 6 6.74 -15.88 -11.36
N ILE A 7 6.71 -15.12 -10.27
CA ILE A 7 7.05 -13.69 -10.27
C ILE A 7 8.53 -13.51 -10.61
N ASP A 8 9.41 -14.24 -9.94
CA ASP A 8 10.85 -14.09 -10.11
C ASP A 8 11.34 -14.49 -11.51
N LEU A 9 10.67 -15.46 -12.14
CA LEU A 9 11.07 -15.97 -13.46
C LEU A 9 10.43 -15.21 -14.62
N ILE A 10 9.13 -14.91 -14.54
CA ILE A 10 8.37 -14.37 -15.66
C ILE A 10 8.19 -12.86 -15.58
N CYS A 11 7.97 -12.32 -14.38
CA CYS A 11 7.68 -10.91 -14.14
C CYS A 11 8.47 -10.36 -12.95
N PRO A 12 9.81 -10.35 -13.02
CA PRO A 12 10.64 -9.93 -11.88
C PRO A 12 10.39 -8.48 -11.51
N PHE A 13 10.30 -8.21 -10.19
CA PHE A 13 10.12 -6.87 -9.69
C PHE A 13 11.45 -6.12 -9.66
N LEU A 14 11.43 -4.90 -10.18
CA LEU A 14 12.55 -3.98 -10.07
C LEU A 14 12.52 -3.29 -8.70
N LYS A 15 13.67 -3.23 -8.05
CA LYS A 15 13.85 -2.44 -6.83
C LYS A 15 13.57 -0.96 -7.12
N GLY A 16 12.69 -0.35 -6.36
CA GLY A 16 12.20 1.02 -6.63
C GLY A 16 11.13 1.11 -7.71
N GLY A 17 10.67 -0.02 -8.24
CA GLY A 17 9.61 -0.06 -9.24
C GLY A 17 8.19 0.06 -8.66
N LYS A 18 7.25 0.35 -9.53
CA LYS A 18 5.81 0.37 -9.22
C LYS A 18 5.15 -0.79 -9.93
N ILE A 19 4.46 -1.63 -9.19
CA ILE A 19 3.84 -2.86 -9.70
C ILE A 19 2.32 -2.77 -9.49
N GLY A 20 1.56 -3.06 -10.54
CA GLY A 20 0.11 -3.17 -10.47
C GLY A 20 -0.34 -4.62 -10.38
N ALA A 21 -1.20 -4.94 -9.42
CA ALA A 21 -1.85 -6.24 -9.31
C ALA A 21 -3.33 -6.09 -9.66
N PHE A 22 -3.69 -6.55 -10.84
CA PHE A 22 -5.06 -6.47 -11.34
C PHE A 22 -5.83 -7.75 -11.07
N GLY A 23 -6.99 -7.61 -10.47
CA GLY A 23 -7.85 -8.76 -10.20
C GLY A 23 -9.12 -8.37 -9.45
N GLY A 24 -10.17 -9.15 -9.63
CA GLY A 24 -11.41 -9.00 -8.91
C GLY A 24 -11.32 -9.47 -7.44
N ALA A 25 -12.44 -9.44 -6.75
CA ALA A 25 -12.54 -9.97 -5.40
C ALA A 25 -12.32 -11.49 -5.37
N GLY A 26 -11.67 -11.99 -4.32
CA GLY A 26 -11.53 -13.42 -4.09
C GLY A 26 -10.51 -14.15 -4.98
N VAL A 27 -9.65 -13.44 -5.70
CA VAL A 27 -8.63 -14.04 -6.59
C VAL A 27 -7.28 -14.30 -5.92
N GLY A 28 -7.18 -14.08 -4.60
CA GLY A 28 -5.97 -14.39 -3.84
C GLY A 28 -4.95 -13.24 -3.75
N LYS A 29 -5.33 -12.01 -4.02
CA LYS A 29 -4.42 -10.85 -3.89
C LYS A 29 -3.85 -10.72 -2.48
N THR A 30 -4.68 -10.85 -1.46
CA THR A 30 -4.26 -10.75 -0.05
C THR A 30 -3.25 -11.82 0.32
N VAL A 31 -3.45 -13.06 -0.13
CA VAL A 31 -2.51 -14.16 0.09
C VAL A 31 -1.15 -13.86 -0.54
N LEU A 32 -1.16 -13.32 -1.77
CA LEU A 32 0.06 -12.91 -2.46
C LEU A 32 0.80 -11.81 -1.71
N ILE A 33 0.08 -10.80 -1.24
CA ILE A 33 0.65 -9.68 -0.47
C ILE A 33 1.27 -10.19 0.83
N MET A 34 0.59 -11.05 1.56
CA MET A 34 1.12 -11.63 2.80
C MET A 34 2.39 -12.47 2.56
N GLU A 35 2.39 -13.27 1.53
CA GLU A 35 3.57 -14.07 1.17
C GLU A 35 4.77 -13.19 0.80
N LEU A 36 4.55 -12.12 0.04
CA LEU A 36 5.60 -11.15 -0.28
C LEU A 36 6.14 -10.45 0.97
N ILE A 37 5.28 -10.00 1.87
CA ILE A 37 5.69 -9.37 3.12
C ILE A 37 6.52 -10.34 3.97
N ASN A 38 6.05 -11.57 4.13
CA ASN A 38 6.73 -12.58 4.94
C ASN A 38 8.10 -12.95 4.34
N ASN A 39 8.19 -13.13 3.04
CA ASN A 39 9.44 -13.47 2.36
C ASN A 39 10.47 -12.32 2.44
N ILE A 40 10.04 -11.09 2.27
CA ILE A 40 10.93 -9.93 2.36
C ILE A 40 11.38 -9.67 3.79
N ALA A 41 10.49 -9.83 4.76
CA ALA A 41 10.84 -9.73 6.18
C ALA A 41 11.93 -10.74 6.59
N LYS A 42 11.82 -11.98 6.11
CA LYS A 42 12.77 -13.05 6.42
C LYS A 42 14.09 -12.94 5.65
N ALA A 43 14.03 -12.59 4.37
CA ALA A 43 15.20 -12.67 3.50
C ALA A 43 16.10 -11.44 3.53
N ARG A 44 15.60 -10.25 3.81
CA ARG A 44 16.33 -9.00 3.59
C ARG A 44 16.29 -7.98 4.72
N SER A 45 15.75 -8.28 5.86
CA SER A 45 15.53 -7.30 6.95
C SER A 45 14.84 -6.01 6.48
N GLY A 46 14.09 -6.07 5.37
CA GLY A 46 13.34 -4.97 4.81
C GLY A 46 12.10 -4.67 5.63
N LEU A 47 11.68 -3.41 5.61
CA LEU A 47 10.42 -2.99 6.20
C LEU A 47 9.33 -2.93 5.14
N SER A 48 8.12 -3.22 5.57
CA SER A 48 6.95 -3.12 4.71
C SER A 48 5.92 -2.16 5.34
N VAL A 49 5.24 -1.41 4.51
CA VAL A 49 4.10 -0.57 4.91
C VAL A 49 2.91 -1.01 4.10
N PHE A 50 1.83 -1.35 4.76
CA PHE A 50 0.58 -1.73 4.12
C PHE A 50 -0.47 -0.63 4.32
N ALA A 51 -0.97 -0.07 3.23
CA ALA A 51 -2.04 0.90 3.22
C ALA A 51 -3.36 0.24 2.81
N GLY A 52 -4.26 0.05 3.75
CA GLY A 52 -5.62 -0.41 3.50
C GLY A 52 -6.54 0.76 3.18
N VAL A 53 -6.80 1.00 1.90
CA VAL A 53 -7.59 2.14 1.42
C VAL A 53 -8.99 1.68 1.04
N GLY A 54 -9.98 2.03 1.85
CA GLY A 54 -11.38 1.72 1.58
C GLY A 54 -11.74 0.23 1.61
N GLU A 55 -10.89 -0.61 2.19
CA GLU A 55 -11.12 -2.05 2.33
C GLU A 55 -12.16 -2.37 3.41
N ARG A 56 -12.68 -3.59 3.38
CA ARG A 56 -13.62 -4.07 4.38
C ARG A 56 -12.92 -4.24 5.72
N THR A 57 -13.57 -3.81 6.79
CA THR A 57 -13.04 -3.92 8.16
C THR A 57 -12.66 -5.36 8.52
N ARG A 58 -13.45 -6.34 8.09
CA ARG A 58 -13.17 -7.75 8.30
C ARG A 58 -11.85 -8.18 7.65
N GLU A 59 -11.63 -7.82 6.39
CA GLU A 59 -10.41 -8.18 5.66
C GLU A 59 -9.16 -7.59 6.31
N GLY A 60 -9.25 -6.33 6.77
CA GLY A 60 -8.16 -5.70 7.50
C GLY A 60 -7.85 -6.38 8.84
N ASN A 61 -8.88 -6.81 9.56
CA ASN A 61 -8.71 -7.54 10.81
C ASN A 61 -8.14 -8.94 10.59
N ASP A 62 -8.60 -9.65 9.56
CA ASP A 62 -8.08 -10.97 9.21
C ASP A 62 -6.58 -10.86 8.83
N LEU A 63 -6.21 -9.89 8.01
CA LEU A 63 -4.81 -9.61 7.66
C LEU A 63 -3.93 -9.33 8.88
N TYR A 64 -4.42 -8.52 9.81
CA TYR A 64 -3.71 -8.22 11.06
C TYR A 64 -3.45 -9.48 11.89
N ASN A 65 -4.46 -10.30 12.08
CA ASN A 65 -4.33 -11.55 12.84
C ASN A 65 -3.37 -12.54 12.18
N GLU A 66 -3.46 -12.70 10.86
CA GLU A 66 -2.57 -13.57 10.10
C GLU A 66 -1.10 -13.11 10.15
N MET A 67 -0.86 -11.81 10.17
CA MET A 67 0.49 -11.27 10.34
C MET A 67 1.04 -11.50 11.74
N ILE A 68 0.21 -11.50 12.77
CA ILE A 68 0.61 -11.87 14.13
C ILE A 68 0.97 -13.35 14.18
N GLU A 69 0.13 -14.22 13.63
CA GLU A 69 0.35 -15.66 13.60
C GLU A 69 1.61 -16.06 12.81
N SER A 70 1.89 -15.36 11.73
CA SER A 70 3.11 -15.58 10.94
C SER A 70 4.40 -15.03 11.58
N GLY A 71 4.28 -14.27 12.67
CA GLY A 71 5.41 -13.68 13.37
C GLY A 71 6.00 -12.43 12.71
N VAL A 72 5.34 -11.87 11.70
CA VAL A 72 5.75 -10.61 11.05
C VAL A 72 5.48 -9.42 11.98
N ILE A 73 4.39 -9.47 12.74
CA ILE A 73 4.07 -8.52 13.80
C ILE A 73 4.34 -9.18 15.14
N ASN A 74 5.17 -8.55 15.97
CA ASN A 74 5.45 -8.97 17.34
C ASN A 74 4.80 -8.00 18.32
N LEU A 75 3.78 -8.47 19.05
CA LEU A 75 3.04 -7.65 20.01
C LEU A 75 3.81 -7.44 21.33
N GLU A 76 4.70 -8.37 21.69
CA GLU A 76 5.51 -8.26 22.91
C GLU A 76 6.66 -7.28 22.73
N LYS A 77 7.22 -7.24 21.54
CA LYS A 77 8.32 -6.34 21.14
C LYS A 77 8.00 -5.65 19.81
N PRO A 78 7.24 -4.56 19.84
CA PRO A 78 6.82 -3.87 18.60
C PRO A 78 7.96 -3.43 17.69
N GLU A 79 9.12 -3.13 18.26
CA GLU A 79 10.34 -2.75 17.55
C GLU A 79 10.94 -3.86 16.66
N GLU A 80 10.59 -5.12 16.92
CA GLU A 80 10.99 -6.26 16.09
C GLU A 80 10.01 -6.52 14.94
N SER A 81 8.87 -5.84 14.89
CA SER A 81 7.88 -5.95 13.82
C SER A 81 8.43 -5.45 12.50
N LYS A 82 8.11 -6.14 11.41
CA LYS A 82 8.61 -5.87 10.06
C LYS A 82 7.60 -5.19 9.14
N VAL A 83 6.42 -4.92 9.63
CA VAL A 83 5.35 -4.27 8.87
C VAL A 83 4.63 -3.22 9.69
N ALA A 84 4.27 -2.12 9.05
CA ALA A 84 3.36 -1.11 9.59
C ALA A 84 2.04 -1.18 8.82
N LEU A 85 0.94 -1.30 9.53
CA LEU A 85 -0.41 -1.35 8.95
C LEU A 85 -1.09 0.01 9.15
N VAL A 86 -1.51 0.62 8.04
CA VAL A 86 -2.19 1.92 8.05
C VAL A 86 -3.54 1.76 7.36
N TYR A 87 -4.61 1.84 8.13
CA TYR A 87 -5.96 1.59 7.62
C TYR A 87 -6.81 2.85 7.58
N GLY A 88 -7.44 3.09 6.44
CA GLY A 88 -8.58 3.97 6.27
C GLY A 88 -9.67 3.20 5.56
N GLN A 89 -10.43 2.40 6.30
CA GLN A 89 -11.35 1.42 5.75
C GLN A 89 -12.66 2.05 5.30
N MET A 90 -13.57 1.25 4.72
CA MET A 90 -14.78 1.75 4.08
C MET A 90 -15.79 2.40 5.03
N ASN A 91 -15.67 2.17 6.33
CA ASN A 91 -16.48 2.82 7.37
C ASN A 91 -16.01 4.25 7.69
N GLU A 92 -14.83 4.65 7.21
CA GLU A 92 -14.29 5.99 7.42
C GLU A 92 -14.86 7.01 6.43
N PRO A 93 -14.91 8.31 6.81
CA PRO A 93 -15.29 9.37 5.88
C PRO A 93 -14.39 9.45 4.64
N PRO A 94 -14.89 9.98 3.50
CA PRO A 94 -14.12 10.07 2.27
C PRO A 94 -12.79 10.81 2.42
N GLY A 95 -12.73 11.85 3.25
CA GLY A 95 -11.49 12.59 3.51
C GLY A 95 -10.42 11.73 4.18
N ALA A 96 -10.79 10.89 5.14
CA ALA A 96 -9.88 9.96 5.79
C ALA A 96 -9.39 8.89 4.82
N ARG A 97 -10.28 8.30 4.01
CA ARG A 97 -9.93 7.31 3.00
C ARG A 97 -9.01 7.88 1.91
N LEU A 98 -9.17 9.14 1.55
CA LEU A 98 -8.29 9.82 0.61
C LEU A 98 -6.88 10.04 1.18
N ARG A 99 -6.78 10.34 2.48
CA ARG A 99 -5.50 10.69 3.11
C ARG A 99 -4.70 9.50 3.62
N VAL A 100 -5.32 8.34 3.85
CA VAL A 100 -4.64 7.18 4.41
C VAL A 100 -3.48 6.69 3.54
N ALA A 101 -3.62 6.69 2.22
CA ALA A 101 -2.55 6.31 1.30
C ALA A 101 -1.35 7.26 1.41
N LEU A 102 -1.59 8.56 1.51
CA LEU A 102 -0.55 9.57 1.70
C LEU A 102 0.13 9.45 3.07
N SER A 103 -0.62 9.11 4.11
CA SER A 103 -0.07 8.87 5.45
C SER A 103 0.85 7.64 5.46
N ALA A 104 0.44 6.55 4.82
CA ALA A 104 1.25 5.36 4.67
C ALA A 104 2.53 5.64 3.86
N LEU A 105 2.42 6.42 2.79
CA LEU A 105 3.56 6.84 1.99
C LEU A 105 4.54 7.70 2.79
N THR A 106 4.06 8.59 3.65
CA THR A 106 4.90 9.41 4.54
C THR A 106 5.69 8.52 5.51
N MET A 107 5.07 7.48 6.06
CA MET A 107 5.78 6.51 6.90
C MET A 107 6.83 5.74 6.11
N ALA A 108 6.53 5.34 4.89
CA ALA A 108 7.49 4.67 4.01
C ALA A 108 8.67 5.59 3.65
N GLU A 109 8.43 6.86 3.41
CA GLU A 109 9.48 7.85 3.17
C GLU A 109 10.37 8.06 4.39
N TYR A 110 9.82 8.07 5.59
CA TYR A 110 10.59 8.14 6.83
C TYR A 110 11.58 6.97 6.94
N PHE A 111 11.09 5.75 6.73
CA PHE A 111 11.96 4.56 6.78
C PHE A 111 13.03 4.57 5.68
N ARG A 112 12.72 5.08 4.51
CA ARG A 112 13.67 5.22 3.41
C ARG A 112 14.75 6.26 3.70
N ASP A 113 14.36 7.44 4.14
CA ASP A 113 15.24 8.61 4.20
C ASP A 113 15.97 8.73 5.54
N GLU A 114 15.31 8.47 6.65
CA GLU A 114 15.90 8.59 8.00
C GLU A 114 16.57 7.30 8.47
N GLU A 115 15.97 6.16 8.20
CA GLU A 115 16.53 4.87 8.61
C GLU A 115 17.35 4.19 7.50
N HIS A 116 17.43 4.77 6.33
CA HIS A 116 18.20 4.28 5.18
C HIS A 116 17.86 2.83 4.78
N LYS A 117 16.60 2.49 4.80
CA LYS A 117 16.11 1.14 4.49
C LYS A 117 15.39 1.08 3.16
N ASP A 118 15.39 -0.11 2.57
CA ASP A 118 14.52 -0.41 1.45
C ASP A 118 13.13 -0.77 1.99
N VAL A 119 12.11 -0.10 1.47
CA VAL A 119 10.73 -0.24 1.92
C VAL A 119 9.88 -0.84 0.82
N LEU A 120 9.02 -1.77 1.19
CA LEU A 120 7.97 -2.30 0.33
C LEU A 120 6.64 -1.68 0.75
N LEU A 121 6.03 -0.93 -0.14
CA LEU A 121 4.75 -0.27 0.07
C LEU A 121 3.64 -1.02 -0.67
N PHE A 122 2.64 -1.48 0.08
CA PHE A 122 1.43 -2.06 -0.47
C PHE A 122 0.28 -1.08 -0.35
N ILE A 123 -0.46 -0.89 -1.42
CA ILE A 123 -1.69 -0.10 -1.43
C ILE A 123 -2.84 -1.00 -1.91
N ASP A 124 -3.73 -1.32 -1.03
CA ASP A 124 -4.92 -2.08 -1.34
C ASP A 124 -6.15 -1.31 -0.85
N ASN A 125 -6.86 -0.64 -1.67
CA ASN A 125 -6.89 -0.69 -3.12
C ASN A 125 -6.72 0.73 -3.68
N ILE A 126 -5.90 0.90 -4.70
CA ILE A 126 -5.64 2.24 -5.29
C ILE A 126 -6.89 2.83 -5.96
N PHE A 127 -7.80 2.00 -6.47
CA PHE A 127 -9.08 2.46 -6.99
C PHE A 127 -9.93 3.15 -5.92
N ARG A 128 -9.88 2.66 -4.68
CA ARG A 128 -10.59 3.26 -3.55
C ARG A 128 -10.04 4.65 -3.17
N PHE A 129 -8.76 4.87 -3.39
CA PHE A 129 -8.16 6.21 -3.29
C PHE A 129 -8.80 7.18 -4.30
N SER A 130 -8.91 6.79 -5.56
CA SER A 130 -9.57 7.57 -6.60
C SER A 130 -11.06 7.79 -6.30
N GLN A 131 -11.76 6.77 -5.83
CA GLN A 131 -13.16 6.86 -5.45
C GLN A 131 -13.37 7.84 -4.28
N ALA A 132 -12.53 7.79 -3.26
CA ALA A 132 -12.60 8.73 -2.14
C ALA A 132 -12.35 10.17 -2.59
N GLY A 133 -11.42 10.39 -3.51
CA GLY A 133 -11.18 11.69 -4.14
C GLY A 133 -12.39 12.20 -4.92
N SER A 134 -13.09 11.33 -5.62
CA SER A 134 -14.34 11.66 -6.32
C SER A 134 -15.45 12.07 -5.34
N GLU A 135 -15.62 11.37 -4.25
CA GLU A 135 -16.60 11.69 -3.21
C GLU A 135 -16.30 13.05 -2.55
N VAL A 136 -15.05 13.34 -2.22
CA VAL A 136 -14.62 14.63 -1.67
C VAL A 136 -14.87 15.76 -2.67
N SER A 137 -14.56 15.55 -3.94
CA SER A 137 -14.79 16.53 -5.01
C SER A 137 -16.28 16.85 -5.18
N ALA A 138 -17.15 15.85 -5.09
CA ALA A 138 -18.59 16.02 -5.14
C ALA A 138 -19.12 16.83 -3.94
N LEU A 139 -18.60 16.56 -2.75
CA LEU A 139 -18.93 17.31 -1.54
C LEU A 139 -18.51 18.80 -1.62
N LEU A 140 -17.42 19.09 -2.33
CA LEU A 140 -16.95 20.43 -2.59
C LEU A 140 -17.68 21.14 -3.76
N GLY A 141 -18.65 20.48 -4.37
CA GLY A 141 -19.44 21.04 -5.46
C GLY A 141 -18.66 21.21 -6.78
N ARG A 142 -17.59 20.49 -6.98
CA ARG A 142 -16.81 20.55 -8.23
C ARG A 142 -17.55 19.80 -9.34
N THR A 143 -17.52 20.34 -10.55
CA THR A 143 -18.11 19.68 -11.72
C THR A 143 -17.29 18.45 -12.09
N PRO A 144 -17.89 17.24 -12.16
CA PRO A 144 -17.17 16.05 -12.55
C PRO A 144 -16.73 16.09 -14.02
N SER A 145 -15.71 15.29 -14.34
CA SER A 145 -15.28 15.07 -15.73
C SER A 145 -16.36 14.31 -16.52
N ALA A 146 -16.16 14.22 -17.83
CA ALA A 146 -17.12 13.53 -18.73
C ALA A 146 -17.39 12.07 -18.35
N VAL A 147 -16.45 11.41 -17.66
CA VAL A 147 -16.58 10.02 -17.17
C VAL A 147 -16.96 9.93 -15.69
N GLY A 148 -17.29 11.04 -15.04
CA GLY A 148 -17.79 11.08 -13.67
C GLY A 148 -16.73 11.14 -12.56
N TYR A 149 -15.45 11.15 -12.90
CA TYR A 149 -14.38 11.32 -11.92
C TYR A 149 -14.14 12.81 -11.60
N GLN A 150 -13.39 13.06 -10.51
CA GLN A 150 -13.00 14.40 -10.13
C GLN A 150 -12.12 15.07 -11.22
N PRO A 151 -12.22 16.41 -11.41
CA PRO A 151 -11.45 17.09 -12.44
C PRO A 151 -9.94 17.10 -12.15
N ASN A 152 -9.52 16.95 -10.90
CA ASN A 152 -8.12 16.94 -10.45
C ASN A 152 -7.58 15.51 -10.20
N LEU A 153 -8.17 14.48 -10.80
CA LEU A 153 -7.74 13.09 -10.62
C LEU A 153 -6.27 12.87 -10.97
N ALA A 154 -5.82 13.42 -12.09
CA ALA A 154 -4.44 13.30 -12.53
C ALA A 154 -3.45 13.93 -11.54
N GLU A 155 -3.80 15.06 -10.96
CA GLU A 155 -2.99 15.76 -9.96
C GLU A 155 -2.93 14.97 -8.65
N GLU A 156 -4.05 14.49 -8.14
CA GLU A 156 -4.10 13.66 -6.93
C GLU A 156 -3.30 12.35 -7.08
N MET A 157 -3.44 11.69 -8.24
CA MET A 157 -2.66 10.49 -8.54
C MET A 157 -1.18 10.80 -8.71
N ALA A 158 -0.83 11.90 -9.35
CA ALA A 158 0.56 12.32 -9.50
C ALA A 158 1.21 12.61 -8.15
N ASP A 159 0.53 13.31 -7.26
CA ASP A 159 1.03 13.59 -5.90
C ASP A 159 1.36 12.30 -5.13
N LEU A 160 0.55 11.25 -5.29
CA LEU A 160 0.84 9.95 -4.69
C LEU A 160 1.96 9.23 -5.41
N GLN A 161 1.88 9.07 -6.73
CA GLN A 161 2.76 8.21 -7.52
C GLN A 161 4.17 8.77 -7.69
N GLU A 162 4.32 10.09 -7.82
CA GLU A 162 5.63 10.73 -7.98
C GLU A 162 6.49 10.66 -6.72
N ARG A 163 5.88 10.58 -5.54
CA ARG A 163 6.59 10.41 -4.27
C ARG A 163 7.15 9.01 -4.07
N ILE A 164 6.62 8.02 -4.79
CA ILE A 164 7.10 6.63 -4.74
C ILE A 164 8.32 6.51 -5.64
N THR A 165 9.50 6.68 -5.06
CA THR A 165 10.76 6.69 -5.82
C THR A 165 11.93 6.24 -4.96
N SER A 166 13.03 5.91 -5.62
CA SER A 166 14.31 5.63 -4.96
C SER A 166 15.11 6.92 -4.75
N THR A 167 15.79 7.00 -3.62
CA THR A 167 16.71 8.10 -3.30
C THR A 167 18.12 7.57 -3.06
N LYS A 168 19.02 8.46 -2.70
CA LYS A 168 20.40 8.07 -2.30
C LYS A 168 20.42 7.25 -1.00
N HIS A 169 19.38 7.34 -0.19
CA HIS A 169 19.31 6.75 1.15
C HIS A 169 18.60 5.38 1.16
N GLY A 170 17.76 5.12 0.19
CA GLY A 170 17.02 3.86 0.11
C GLY A 170 16.04 3.85 -1.06
N SER A 171 15.20 2.83 -1.12
CA SER A 171 14.19 2.69 -2.17
C SER A 171 12.81 2.39 -1.60
N ILE A 172 11.78 2.84 -2.30
CA ILE A 172 10.39 2.41 -2.10
C ILE A 172 9.98 1.63 -3.33
N THR A 173 9.68 0.35 -3.15
CA THR A 173 9.04 -0.48 -4.17
C THR A 173 7.57 -0.59 -3.83
N SER A 174 6.68 -0.25 -4.74
CA SER A 174 5.25 -0.30 -4.47
C SER A 174 4.56 -1.43 -5.23
N MET A 175 3.60 -2.06 -4.56
CA MET A 175 2.63 -2.96 -5.14
C MET A 175 1.23 -2.40 -4.87
N GLN A 176 0.49 -2.15 -5.93
CA GLN A 176 -0.82 -1.49 -5.87
C GLN A 176 -1.88 -2.41 -6.48
N ALA A 177 -2.96 -2.63 -5.74
CA ALA A 177 -4.10 -3.43 -6.19
C ALA A 177 -5.31 -2.57 -6.57
#